data_c372d384ebfe12ca4572e5dcb0667818
#
_entry.id   c372d384ebfe12ca4572e5dcb0667818
#
_cell.length_a   1.000
_cell.length_b   1.000
_cell.length_c   1.000
_cell.angle_alpha   90.00
_cell.angle_beta   90.00
_cell.angle_gamma   90.00
#
_symmetry.space_group_name_H-M   'P 1'
#
loop_
_entity.id
_entity.type
_entity.pdbx_description
1 polymer ?
#
loop_
_entity_poly.entity_id
_entity_poly.type
_entity_poly.pdbx_seq_one_letter_code
_entity_poly.pdbx_strand_id
1 'polypeptide(L)'
;MAIIKKFRIKSFKTQKPIVKLDKLSLSFGKRKILDNVSFTINEGQILGLLGPNGVGKSTIFNLITGLLKPDYGSIIINSTVVNNFPIYLRTTQFKIGYVPQYGGYFYDLTLLENLNAIGEILIEDKKIRTEKINSLISKFELDSVRDIKANYLSGGQKKKINSFIGFAW
;
A
#
# COMPACT_ATOMS: atom_id res chain seq x y z
N MET A 1 -15.85 13.21 11.20
CA MET A 1 -16.38 12.31 10.16
C MET A 1 -15.48 12.37 8.96
N ALA A 2 -14.90 11.25 8.52
CA ALA A 2 -14.03 11.24 7.34
C ALA A 2 -14.88 11.40 6.07
N ILE A 3 -14.49 12.35 5.19
CA ILE A 3 -15.17 12.52 3.90
C ILE A 3 -14.49 11.59 2.90
N ILE A 4 -15.23 10.60 2.43
CA ILE A 4 -14.76 9.68 1.38
C ILE A 4 -15.11 10.28 0.03
N LYS A 5 -14.13 10.80 -0.72
CA LYS A 5 -14.31 11.22 -2.11
C LYS A 5 -13.88 10.12 -3.07
N LYS A 6 -14.81 9.68 -3.92
CA LYS A 6 -14.54 8.74 -5.01
C LYS A 6 -14.15 9.51 -6.27
N PHE A 7 -12.95 9.29 -6.78
CA PHE A 7 -12.55 9.76 -8.10
C PHE A 7 -12.79 8.64 -9.11
N ARG A 8 -13.57 8.91 -10.15
CA ARG A 8 -13.83 7.97 -11.23
C ARG A 8 -12.88 8.28 -12.38
N ILE A 9 -11.94 7.39 -12.66
CA ILE A 9 -11.21 7.43 -13.94
C ILE A 9 -12.14 6.87 -15.02
N LYS A 10 -12.21 7.54 -16.17
CA LYS A 10 -13.09 7.20 -17.29
C LYS A 10 -12.90 5.73 -17.70
N SER A 11 -14.05 5.01 -17.78
CA SER A 11 -14.30 3.87 -18.63
C SER A 11 -13.61 2.53 -18.29
N PHE A 12 -14.12 1.82 -17.28
CA PHE A 12 -14.14 0.35 -17.37
C PHE A 12 -15.59 -0.13 -17.26
N LYS A 13 -16.00 -0.98 -18.23
CA LYS A 13 -17.40 -1.44 -18.41
C LYS A 13 -17.90 -2.39 -17.31
N THR A 14 -17.06 -2.90 -16.44
CA THR A 14 -17.43 -3.81 -15.35
C THR A 14 -17.02 -3.23 -14.01
N GLN A 15 -18.00 -2.88 -13.18
CA GLN A 15 -17.76 -2.41 -11.81
C GLN A 15 -17.64 -3.60 -10.85
N LYS A 16 -16.63 -4.46 -11.05
CA LYS A 16 -16.37 -5.57 -10.14
C LYS A 16 -15.81 -5.04 -8.83
N PRO A 17 -16.46 -5.31 -7.67
CA PRO A 17 -15.91 -4.95 -6.37
C PRO A 17 -14.63 -5.74 -6.10
N ILE A 18 -13.52 -5.05 -5.80
CA ILE A 18 -12.26 -5.68 -5.39
C ILE A 18 -12.00 -5.55 -3.89
N VAL A 19 -12.41 -4.44 -3.27
CA VAL A 19 -12.36 -4.27 -1.82
C VAL A 19 -13.70 -3.73 -1.33
N LYS A 20 -14.29 -4.37 -0.33
CA LYS A 20 -15.50 -3.89 0.36
C LYS A 20 -15.22 -3.86 1.85
N LEU A 21 -15.46 -2.71 2.48
CA LEU A 21 -15.58 -2.59 3.92
C LEU A 21 -17.07 -2.57 4.25
N ASP A 22 -17.49 -3.41 5.20
CA ASP A 22 -18.88 -3.53 5.57
C ASP A 22 -19.03 -3.33 7.08
N LYS A 23 -19.60 -2.19 7.46
CA LYS A 23 -19.91 -1.80 8.85
C LYS A 23 -18.73 -1.91 9.81
N LEU A 24 -17.52 -1.51 9.35
CA LEU A 24 -16.31 -1.61 10.17
C LEU A 24 -16.36 -0.64 11.35
N SER A 25 -16.09 -1.18 12.52
CA SER A 25 -15.89 -0.41 13.75
C SER A 25 -14.60 -0.85 14.42
N LEU A 26 -13.86 0.12 14.98
CA LEU A 26 -12.64 -0.12 15.73
C LEU A 26 -12.47 0.94 16.82
N SER A 27 -12.06 0.49 17.99
CA SER A 27 -11.73 1.35 19.14
C SER A 27 -10.35 1.04 19.68
N PHE A 28 -9.65 2.05 20.18
CA PHE A 28 -8.45 1.89 20.98
C PHE A 28 -8.77 2.27 22.44
N GLY A 29 -8.89 1.27 23.29
CA GLY A 29 -9.40 1.44 24.64
C GLY A 29 -10.81 2.02 24.63
N LYS A 30 -11.01 3.17 25.29
CA LYS A 30 -12.32 3.86 25.31
C LYS A 30 -12.57 4.76 24.09
N ARG A 31 -11.56 4.96 23.24
CA ARG A 31 -11.67 5.89 22.10
C ARG A 31 -12.10 5.13 20.83
N LYS A 32 -13.34 5.40 20.37
CA LYS A 32 -13.83 4.92 19.08
C LYS A 32 -13.12 5.69 17.96
N ILE A 33 -12.46 4.97 17.05
CA ILE A 33 -11.74 5.53 15.88
C ILE A 33 -12.57 5.40 14.61
N LEU A 34 -13.18 4.24 14.42
CA LEU A 34 -14.10 3.98 13.30
C LEU A 34 -15.45 3.54 13.86
N ASP A 35 -16.51 4.06 13.28
CA ASP A 35 -17.88 3.74 13.64
C ASP A 35 -18.69 3.42 12.41
N ASN A 36 -19.03 2.15 12.23
CA ASN A 36 -19.91 1.66 11.17
C ASN A 36 -19.51 2.13 9.75
N VAL A 37 -18.21 2.12 9.44
CA VAL A 37 -17.66 2.60 8.16
C VAL A 37 -17.88 1.56 7.07
N SER A 38 -18.52 1.97 5.98
CA SER A 38 -18.77 1.10 4.82
C SER A 38 -18.43 1.83 3.52
N PHE A 39 -17.70 1.16 2.64
CA PHE A 39 -17.49 1.59 1.25
C PHE A 39 -16.99 0.43 0.39
N THR A 40 -17.02 0.65 -0.92
CA THR A 40 -16.54 -0.34 -1.90
C THR A 40 -15.57 0.33 -2.85
N ILE A 41 -14.48 -0.37 -3.19
CA ILE A 41 -13.54 -0.01 -4.25
C ILE A 41 -13.72 -1.03 -5.36
N ASN A 42 -13.99 -0.53 -6.56
CA ASN A 42 -14.15 -1.36 -7.74
C ASN A 42 -12.84 -1.41 -8.55
N GLU A 43 -12.73 -2.40 -9.42
CA GLU A 43 -11.61 -2.55 -10.35
C GLU A 43 -11.39 -1.27 -11.17
N GLY A 44 -10.11 -0.83 -11.29
CA GLY A 44 -9.73 0.41 -11.97
C GLY A 44 -10.15 1.70 -11.27
N GLN A 45 -10.68 1.64 -10.04
CA GLN A 45 -11.09 2.81 -9.28
C GLN A 45 -9.96 3.36 -8.41
N ILE A 46 -9.79 4.68 -8.37
CA ILE A 46 -8.98 5.38 -7.37
C ILE A 46 -9.92 5.93 -6.29
N LEU A 47 -9.65 5.59 -5.03
CA LEU A 47 -10.37 6.09 -3.87
C LEU A 47 -9.48 7.00 -3.03
N GLY A 48 -9.88 8.25 -2.83
CA GLY A 48 -9.23 9.18 -1.91
C GLY A 48 -9.92 9.22 -0.55
N LEU A 49 -9.16 9.07 0.54
CA LEU A 49 -9.64 9.28 1.91
C LEU A 49 -9.21 10.66 2.39
N LEU A 50 -10.17 11.56 2.59
CA LEU A 50 -9.94 12.93 3.01
C LEU A 50 -10.50 13.15 4.43
N GLY A 51 -9.82 13.98 5.21
CA GLY A 51 -10.24 14.33 6.57
C GLY A 51 -9.07 14.82 7.42
N PRO A 52 -9.33 15.41 8.59
CA PRO A 52 -8.30 15.91 9.51
C PRO A 52 -7.39 14.78 10.03
N ASN A 53 -6.26 15.17 10.62
CA ASN A 53 -5.37 14.21 11.27
C ASN A 53 -6.08 13.52 12.46
N GLY A 54 -5.79 12.22 12.64
CA GLY A 54 -6.39 11.43 13.73
C GLY A 54 -7.81 10.93 13.49
N VAL A 55 -8.43 11.20 12.30
CA VAL A 55 -9.82 10.76 11.98
C VAL A 55 -9.95 9.27 11.59
N GLY A 56 -8.83 8.53 11.54
CA GLY A 56 -8.86 7.10 11.24
C GLY A 56 -8.47 6.72 9.80
N LYS A 57 -7.94 7.66 8.98
CA LYS A 57 -7.51 7.34 7.60
C LYS A 57 -6.48 6.21 7.57
N SER A 58 -5.38 6.36 8.30
CA SER A 58 -4.33 5.33 8.39
C SER A 58 -4.85 4.03 9.02
N THR A 59 -5.80 4.12 9.93
CA THR A 59 -6.45 2.95 10.54
C THR A 59 -7.20 2.12 9.50
N ILE A 60 -7.89 2.77 8.55
CA ILE A 60 -8.55 2.08 7.43
C ILE A 60 -7.53 1.33 6.58
N PHE A 61 -6.40 1.94 6.23
CA PHE A 61 -5.33 1.26 5.48
C PHE A 61 -4.78 0.07 6.27
N ASN A 62 -4.50 0.22 7.56
CA ASN A 62 -4.00 -0.84 8.42
C ASN A 62 -5.00 -2.01 8.55
N LEU A 63 -6.30 -1.73 8.54
CA LEU A 63 -7.35 -2.75 8.52
C LEU A 63 -7.38 -3.50 7.17
N ILE A 64 -7.29 -2.79 6.04
CA ILE A 64 -7.27 -3.40 4.71
C ILE A 64 -6.03 -4.27 4.53
N THR A 65 -4.86 -3.80 4.97
CA THR A 65 -3.60 -4.55 4.86
C THR A 65 -3.48 -5.70 5.83
N GLY A 66 -4.26 -5.72 6.92
CA GLY A 66 -4.22 -6.78 7.94
C GLY A 66 -3.24 -6.50 9.07
N LEU A 67 -2.70 -5.28 9.17
CA LEU A 67 -1.93 -4.82 10.33
C LEU A 67 -2.80 -4.62 11.57
N LEU A 68 -4.09 -4.36 11.37
CA LEU A 68 -5.10 -4.28 12.43
C LEU A 68 -6.28 -5.19 12.11
N LYS A 69 -6.99 -5.62 13.15
CA LYS A 69 -8.28 -6.31 13.05
C LYS A 69 -9.41 -5.38 13.49
N PRO A 70 -10.57 -5.40 12.85
CA PRO A 70 -11.72 -4.63 13.30
C PRO A 70 -12.36 -5.30 14.54
N ASP A 71 -12.99 -4.48 15.39
CA ASP A 71 -13.82 -5.01 16.48
C ASP A 71 -15.12 -5.59 15.92
N TYR A 72 -15.72 -4.92 14.91
CA TYR A 72 -16.94 -5.32 14.25
C TYR A 72 -16.87 -5.06 12.75
N GLY A 73 -17.72 -5.77 12.01
CA GLY A 73 -17.84 -5.64 10.56
C GLY A 73 -16.90 -6.57 9.79
N SER A 74 -16.86 -6.41 8.47
CA SER A 74 -16.13 -7.32 7.58
C SER A 74 -15.31 -6.55 6.56
N ILE A 75 -14.11 -7.08 6.28
CA ILE A 75 -13.25 -6.67 5.18
C ILE A 75 -13.29 -7.78 4.14
N ILE A 76 -13.71 -7.44 2.94
CA ILE A 76 -13.90 -8.40 1.84
C ILE A 76 -12.98 -7.97 0.70
N ILE A 77 -12.12 -8.88 0.24
CA ILE A 77 -11.21 -8.67 -0.88
C ILE A 77 -11.44 -9.78 -1.90
N ASN A 78 -11.72 -9.41 -3.14
CA ASN A 78 -12.07 -10.36 -4.21
C ASN A 78 -13.12 -11.39 -3.74
N SER A 79 -14.20 -10.93 -3.11
CA SER A 79 -15.30 -11.73 -2.57
C SER A 79 -14.95 -12.64 -1.38
N THR A 80 -13.73 -12.57 -0.85
CA THR A 80 -13.28 -13.35 0.31
C THR A 80 -13.23 -12.45 1.55
N VAL A 81 -13.84 -12.91 2.67
CA VAL A 81 -13.71 -12.23 3.97
C VAL A 81 -12.32 -12.48 4.54
N VAL A 82 -11.57 -11.38 4.77
CA VAL A 82 -10.15 -11.47 5.14
C VAL A 82 -9.84 -11.02 6.56
N ASN A 83 -10.83 -10.84 7.43
CA ASN A 83 -10.64 -10.32 8.79
C ASN A 83 -9.52 -11.05 9.57
N ASN A 84 -9.42 -12.37 9.41
CA ASN A 84 -8.45 -13.21 10.10
C ASN A 84 -7.20 -13.50 9.27
N PHE A 85 -7.08 -12.96 8.07
CA PHE A 85 -5.90 -13.16 7.24
C PHE A 85 -4.80 -12.17 7.67
N PRO A 86 -3.62 -12.66 8.08
CA PRO A 86 -2.49 -11.80 8.40
C PRO A 86 -1.97 -11.11 7.14
N ILE A 87 -1.17 -10.06 7.34
CA ILE A 87 -0.66 -9.21 6.24
C ILE A 87 0.02 -10.02 5.12
N TYR A 88 0.87 -11.00 5.46
CA TYR A 88 1.59 -11.78 4.45
C TYR A 88 0.67 -12.59 3.54
N LEU A 89 -0.45 -13.12 4.05
CA LEU A 89 -1.44 -13.81 3.23
C LEU A 89 -2.21 -12.82 2.34
N ARG A 90 -2.51 -11.63 2.85
CA ARG A 90 -3.21 -10.61 2.04
C ARG A 90 -2.33 -10.10 0.91
N THR A 91 -1.04 -9.88 1.15
CA THR A 91 -0.11 -9.42 0.12
C THR A 91 0.13 -10.49 -0.95
N THR A 92 0.34 -11.75 -0.56
CA THR A 92 0.63 -12.84 -1.52
C THR A 92 -0.61 -13.30 -2.29
N GLN A 93 -1.74 -13.56 -1.61
CA GLN A 93 -2.94 -14.11 -2.25
C GLN A 93 -3.75 -13.07 -3.03
N PHE A 94 -3.82 -11.83 -2.52
CA PHE A 94 -4.62 -10.76 -3.13
C PHE A 94 -3.77 -9.71 -3.84
N LYS A 95 -2.45 -9.89 -3.87
CA LYS A 95 -1.48 -8.98 -4.52
C LYS A 95 -1.66 -7.53 -4.09
N ILE A 96 -1.77 -7.31 -2.77
CA ILE A 96 -1.91 -5.98 -2.20
C ILE A 96 -0.52 -5.36 -2.05
N GLY A 97 -0.24 -4.31 -2.80
CA GLY A 97 0.91 -3.43 -2.56
C GLY A 97 0.59 -2.39 -1.49
N TYR A 98 1.52 -2.16 -0.59
CA TYR A 98 1.41 -1.13 0.44
C TYR A 98 2.61 -0.19 0.42
N VAL A 99 2.35 1.10 0.28
CA VAL A 99 3.37 2.15 0.35
C VAL A 99 3.21 2.87 1.67
N PRO A 100 4.17 2.72 2.61
CA PRO A 100 4.10 3.41 3.90
C PRO A 100 4.33 4.91 3.72
N GLN A 101 3.80 5.71 4.66
CA GLN A 101 4.00 7.16 4.67
C GLN A 101 5.47 7.53 4.94
N TYR A 102 6.16 6.76 5.76
CA TYR A 102 7.56 6.93 6.15
C TYR A 102 8.27 5.58 6.16
N GLY A 103 9.57 5.58 5.90
CA GLY A 103 10.39 4.37 5.93
C GLY A 103 10.20 3.49 4.69
N GLY A 104 10.36 2.18 4.87
CA GLY A 104 10.28 1.19 3.78
C GLY A 104 11.62 0.95 3.08
N TYR A 105 12.70 1.62 3.50
CA TYR A 105 14.07 1.47 2.98
C TYR A 105 15.10 1.65 4.10
N PHE A 106 16.31 1.16 3.85
CA PHE A 106 17.45 1.27 4.76
C PHE A 106 18.19 2.58 4.46
N TYR A 107 18.30 3.45 5.46
CA TYR A 107 18.84 4.80 5.32
C TYR A 107 20.31 4.83 4.91
N ASP A 108 21.12 3.89 5.38
CA ASP A 108 22.56 3.83 5.15
C ASP A 108 22.96 3.09 3.88
N LEU A 109 22.02 2.44 3.23
CA LEU A 109 22.20 1.80 1.94
C LEU A 109 21.92 2.79 0.81
N THR A 110 22.64 2.61 -0.32
CA THR A 110 22.35 3.34 -1.57
C THR A 110 20.96 2.94 -2.09
N LEU A 111 20.46 3.70 -3.04
CA LEU A 111 19.21 3.35 -3.72
C LEU A 111 19.30 1.95 -4.33
N LEU A 112 20.38 1.66 -5.07
CA LEU A 112 20.56 0.35 -5.71
C LEU A 112 20.65 -0.79 -4.70
N GLU A 113 21.39 -0.60 -3.59
CA GLU A 113 21.50 -1.61 -2.53
C GLU A 113 20.14 -1.88 -1.87
N ASN A 114 19.35 -0.84 -1.61
CA ASN A 114 17.97 -0.99 -1.12
C ASN A 114 17.11 -1.84 -2.06
N LEU A 115 17.17 -1.55 -3.35
CA LEU A 115 16.38 -2.27 -4.34
C LEU A 115 16.84 -3.72 -4.50
N ASN A 116 18.16 -3.97 -4.43
CA ASN A 116 18.69 -5.32 -4.44
C ASN A 116 18.26 -6.11 -3.19
N ALA A 117 18.39 -5.54 -2.00
CA ALA A 117 17.99 -6.20 -0.75
C ALA A 117 16.52 -6.65 -0.77
N ILE A 118 15.63 -5.81 -1.27
CA ILE A 118 14.21 -6.14 -1.39
C ILE A 118 13.98 -7.12 -2.55
N GLY A 119 14.66 -6.90 -3.66
CA GLY A 119 14.56 -7.76 -4.83
C GLY A 119 15.00 -9.20 -4.54
N GLU A 120 16.01 -9.41 -3.70
CA GLU A 120 16.48 -10.74 -3.28
C GLU A 120 15.43 -11.53 -2.50
N ILE A 121 14.60 -10.85 -1.74
CA ILE A 121 13.49 -11.49 -1.01
C ILE A 121 12.37 -11.94 -1.97
N LEU A 122 12.18 -11.24 -3.08
CA LEU A 122 10.97 -11.34 -3.90
C LEU A 122 11.19 -12.02 -5.25
N ILE A 123 12.43 -11.99 -5.79
CA ILE A 123 12.80 -12.61 -7.07
C ILE A 123 14.08 -13.42 -6.88
N GLU A 124 13.97 -14.73 -6.94
CA GLU A 124 15.08 -15.67 -6.79
C GLU A 124 16.08 -15.55 -7.94
N ASP A 125 15.59 -15.47 -9.18
CA ASP A 125 16.44 -15.35 -10.36
C ASP A 125 17.15 -13.99 -10.43
N LYS A 126 18.50 -14.03 -10.35
CA LYS A 126 19.35 -12.83 -10.34
C LYS A 126 19.22 -12.00 -11.62
N LYS A 127 19.10 -12.67 -12.78
CA LYS A 127 19.02 -11.96 -14.07
C LYS A 127 17.70 -11.19 -14.19
N ILE A 128 16.59 -11.86 -13.90
CA ILE A 128 15.25 -11.25 -13.91
C ILE A 128 15.19 -10.11 -12.90
N ARG A 129 15.74 -10.31 -11.70
CA ARG A 129 15.82 -9.29 -10.67
C ARG A 129 16.57 -8.05 -11.13
N THR A 130 17.78 -8.23 -11.70
CA THR A 130 18.61 -7.13 -12.18
C THR A 130 17.94 -6.35 -13.31
N GLU A 131 17.35 -7.04 -14.28
CA GLU A 131 16.63 -6.40 -15.39
C GLU A 131 15.44 -5.58 -14.87
N LYS A 132 14.68 -6.13 -13.93
CA LYS A 132 13.55 -5.44 -13.33
C LYS A 132 13.97 -4.21 -12.53
N ILE A 133 15.01 -4.31 -11.71
CA ILE A 133 15.54 -3.19 -10.94
C ILE A 133 15.98 -2.06 -11.87
N ASN A 134 16.78 -2.36 -12.91
CA ASN A 134 17.24 -1.35 -13.86
C ASN A 134 16.06 -0.68 -14.60
N SER A 135 15.10 -1.48 -15.07
CA SER A 135 13.88 -0.94 -15.70
C SER A 135 13.10 0.01 -14.79
N LEU A 136 13.02 -0.30 -13.50
CA LEU A 136 12.30 0.51 -12.55
C LEU A 136 13.07 1.78 -12.18
N ILE A 137 14.40 1.72 -12.00
CA ILE A 137 15.24 2.90 -11.79
C ILE A 137 15.04 3.90 -12.93
N SER A 138 15.11 3.44 -14.18
CA SER A 138 14.87 4.27 -15.36
C SER A 138 13.43 4.81 -15.41
N LYS A 139 12.42 3.96 -15.19
CA LYS A 139 11.01 4.36 -15.19
C LYS A 139 10.68 5.44 -14.17
N PHE A 140 11.32 5.41 -13.01
CA PHE A 140 11.14 6.41 -11.96
C PHE A 140 12.13 7.58 -12.05
N GLU A 141 12.98 7.62 -13.08
CA GLU A 141 13.99 8.67 -13.31
C GLU A 141 14.91 8.83 -12.09
N LEU A 142 15.48 7.74 -11.64
CA LEU A 142 16.36 7.67 -10.46
C LEU A 142 17.80 7.30 -10.81
N ASP A 143 18.15 7.26 -12.11
CA ASP A 143 19.48 6.87 -12.59
C ASP A 143 20.59 7.71 -11.97
N SER A 144 20.39 9.03 -11.89
CA SER A 144 21.37 9.99 -11.35
C SER A 144 21.64 9.85 -9.86
N VAL A 145 20.78 9.14 -9.13
CA VAL A 145 20.89 8.97 -7.67
C VAL A 145 21.04 7.52 -7.26
N ARG A 146 21.30 6.65 -8.21
CA ARG A 146 21.41 5.21 -8.05
C ARG A 146 22.37 4.79 -6.93
N ASP A 147 23.53 5.45 -6.85
CA ASP A 147 24.62 5.13 -5.93
C ASP A 147 24.67 6.08 -4.72
N ILE A 148 23.61 6.90 -4.54
CA ILE A 148 23.47 7.80 -3.40
C ILE A 148 22.74 7.08 -2.26
N LYS A 149 23.28 7.20 -1.04
CA LYS A 149 22.63 6.64 0.16
C LYS A 149 21.25 7.28 0.38
N ALA A 150 20.30 6.46 0.82
CA ALA A 150 18.91 6.89 0.97
C ALA A 150 18.70 8.06 1.94
N ASN A 151 19.57 8.23 2.96
CA ASN A 151 19.51 9.38 3.87
C ASN A 151 19.77 10.73 3.17
N TYR A 152 20.56 10.76 2.10
CA TYR A 152 20.89 11.98 1.35
C TYR A 152 19.91 12.31 0.22
N LEU A 153 18.97 11.42 -0.07
CA LEU A 153 17.96 11.65 -1.10
C LEU A 153 16.93 12.71 -0.67
N SER A 154 16.42 13.46 -1.64
CA SER A 154 15.34 14.41 -1.43
C SER A 154 14.03 13.69 -1.00
N GLY A 155 13.10 14.43 -0.39
CA GLY A 155 11.80 13.87 0.00
C GLY A 155 11.00 13.29 -1.17
N GLY A 156 11.13 13.88 -2.37
CA GLY A 156 10.51 13.36 -3.60
C GLY A 156 11.15 12.04 -4.05
N GLN A 157 12.47 11.94 -4.04
CA GLN A 157 13.21 10.72 -4.37
C GLN A 157 12.90 9.59 -3.37
N LYS A 158 12.86 9.90 -2.07
CA LYS A 158 12.44 8.96 -1.02
C LYS A 158 11.03 8.41 -1.25
N LYS A 159 10.10 9.27 -1.68
CA LYS A 159 8.74 8.84 -2.04
C LYS A 159 8.73 7.94 -3.28
N LYS A 160 9.56 8.21 -4.28
CA LYS A 160 9.72 7.35 -5.46
C LYS A 160 10.21 5.96 -5.06
N ILE A 161 11.20 5.86 -4.14
CA ILE A 161 11.68 4.56 -3.61
C ILE A 161 10.54 3.80 -2.92
N ASN A 162 9.79 4.46 -2.04
CA ASN A 162 8.66 3.82 -1.36
C ASN A 162 7.61 3.30 -2.35
N SER A 163 7.29 4.09 -3.38
CA SER A 163 6.37 3.66 -4.44
C SER A 163 6.93 2.47 -5.21
N PHE A 164 8.23 2.46 -5.48
CA PHE A 164 8.93 1.35 -6.10
C PHE A 164 8.74 0.07 -5.28
N ILE A 165 9.02 0.11 -3.98
CA ILE A 165 8.90 -1.03 -3.07
C ILE A 165 7.45 -1.55 -2.99
N GLY A 166 6.47 -0.64 -3.01
CA GLY A 166 5.05 -1.01 -2.89
C GLY A 166 4.38 -1.50 -4.16
N PHE A 167 4.90 -1.15 -5.35
CA PHE A 167 4.25 -1.44 -6.63
C PHE A 167 5.07 -2.35 -7.57
N ALA A 168 6.34 -2.58 -7.26
CA ALA A 168 7.25 -3.23 -8.19
C ALA A 168 7.15 -4.77 -8.18
N TRP A 169 6.51 -5.35 -7.19
CA TRP A 169 6.50 -6.78 -6.86
C TRP A 169 5.06 -7.33 -6.82
#